data_b72ea4bbf15d27c08865a17597aa1837
#
_entry.id   b72ea4bbf15d27c08865a17597aa1837
#
_cell.length_a   1.000
_cell.length_b   1.000
_cell.length_c   1.000
_cell.angle_alpha   90.00
_cell.angle_beta   90.00
_cell.angle_gamma   90.00
#
_symmetry.space_group_name_H-M   'P 1'
#
loop_
_entity.id
_entity.type
_entity.pdbx_description
1 polymer ?
#
loop_
_entity_poly.entity_id
_entity_poly.type
_entity_poly.pdbx_seq_one_letter_code
_entity_poly.pdbx_strand_id
1 'polypeptide(L)'
;MSDYYLSIPLYHVDLKENNQLFIKGEDLPESSEDGEWGGKGLYLWDNINNAKYWKKVHWRKDASKASIVKTLLKIKDDFILDLTEPTQVKEFEESIKAIAKRAQKSTDPIVAQKANYILDGAPKGYAINFYNEYLKKIYNYSVESLKLSGLYPSVRPQEFFKDDLVLNKYYNNEKERELSRKYYVPHVTIQSKNIYVIRNQELLLQREIYQEED
;
A
#
# COMPACT_ATOMS: atom_id res chain seq x y z
N MET A 1 -17.98 -18.61 4.16
CA MET A 1 -16.66 -18.17 3.65
C MET A 1 -16.62 -18.51 2.18
N SER A 2 -16.38 -17.52 1.36
CA SER A 2 -16.27 -17.71 -0.09
C SER A 2 -14.97 -18.48 -0.39
N ASP A 3 -15.02 -19.53 -1.22
CA ASP A 3 -13.82 -20.24 -1.68
C ASP A 3 -13.19 -19.58 -2.92
N TYR A 4 -13.51 -18.31 -3.14
CA TYR A 4 -12.97 -17.56 -4.27
C TYR A 4 -11.54 -17.12 -4.00
N TYR A 5 -10.64 -17.55 -4.89
CA TYR A 5 -9.27 -17.06 -4.97
C TYR A 5 -9.16 -16.00 -6.06
N LEU A 6 -8.58 -14.88 -5.70
CA LEU A 6 -8.14 -13.88 -6.65
C LEU A 6 -6.76 -14.24 -7.19
N SER A 7 -6.54 -13.95 -8.47
CA SER A 7 -5.25 -14.09 -9.14
C SER A 7 -4.89 -12.72 -9.72
N ILE A 8 -3.95 -12.02 -9.09
CA ILE A 8 -3.64 -10.62 -9.40
C ILE A 8 -2.19 -10.53 -9.88
N PRO A 9 -1.95 -10.09 -11.13
CA PRO A 9 -0.58 -9.82 -11.59
C PRO A 9 -0.02 -8.59 -10.90
N LEU A 10 1.17 -8.71 -10.31
CA LEU A 10 1.84 -7.65 -9.58
C LEU A 10 3.29 -7.50 -10.03
N TYR A 11 3.88 -6.32 -9.77
CA TYR A 11 5.22 -5.97 -10.21
C TYR A 11 6.03 -5.41 -9.04
N HIS A 12 7.15 -6.06 -8.75
CA HIS A 12 8.11 -5.63 -7.73
C HIS A 12 9.33 -4.97 -8.36
N VAL A 13 9.87 -3.94 -7.71
CA VAL A 13 11.07 -3.24 -8.17
C VAL A 13 12.11 -3.24 -7.06
N ASP A 14 13.25 -3.85 -7.33
CA ASP A 14 14.38 -3.87 -6.39
C ASP A 14 15.71 -4.04 -7.15
N LEU A 15 16.82 -4.10 -6.39
CA LEU A 15 18.13 -4.44 -6.93
C LEU A 15 18.06 -5.76 -7.71
N LYS A 16 18.86 -5.85 -8.78
CA LYS A 16 18.92 -7.07 -9.59
C LYS A 16 19.29 -8.31 -8.76
N GLU A 17 20.17 -8.13 -7.80
CA GLU A 17 20.63 -9.20 -6.91
C GLU A 17 19.47 -9.73 -6.03
N ASN A 18 18.73 -8.84 -5.40
CA ASN A 18 17.55 -9.21 -4.61
C ASN A 18 16.50 -9.90 -5.47
N ASN A 19 16.20 -9.34 -6.63
CA ASN A 19 15.23 -9.92 -7.55
C ASN A 19 15.68 -11.30 -8.09
N GLN A 20 16.99 -11.57 -8.21
CA GLN A 20 17.50 -12.90 -8.56
C GLN A 20 17.25 -13.93 -7.44
N LEU A 21 17.32 -13.52 -6.17
CA LEU A 21 16.96 -14.38 -5.04
C LEU A 21 15.44 -14.62 -5.01
N PHE A 22 14.67 -13.55 -5.22
CA PHE A 22 13.22 -13.63 -5.24
C PHE A 22 12.66 -14.59 -6.30
N ILE A 23 13.19 -14.58 -7.52
CA ILE A 23 12.76 -15.51 -8.57
C ILE A 23 13.16 -16.97 -8.29
N LYS A 24 14.19 -17.20 -7.45
CA LYS A 24 14.56 -18.54 -6.98
C LYS A 24 13.68 -19.04 -5.85
N GLY A 25 12.74 -18.22 -5.37
CA GLY A 25 11.79 -18.58 -4.33
C GLY A 25 12.19 -18.09 -2.93
N GLU A 26 13.29 -17.33 -2.80
CA GLU A 26 13.65 -16.73 -1.52
C GLU A 26 12.75 -15.53 -1.22
N ASP A 27 12.46 -15.32 0.07
CA ASP A 27 11.72 -14.15 0.51
C ASP A 27 12.64 -12.92 0.56
N LEU A 28 12.10 -11.79 0.12
CA LEU A 28 12.78 -10.51 0.21
C LEU A 28 12.56 -9.86 1.59
N PRO A 29 13.52 -9.03 2.06
CA PRO A 29 13.33 -8.24 3.25
C PRO A 29 12.06 -7.37 3.14
N GLU A 30 11.22 -7.45 4.14
CA GLU A 30 10.07 -6.56 4.26
C GLU A 30 10.52 -5.13 4.57
N SER A 31 9.72 -4.15 4.15
CA SER A 31 9.91 -2.78 4.63
C SER A 31 9.79 -2.76 6.15
N SER A 32 10.81 -2.21 6.82
CA SER A 32 10.85 -2.10 8.28
C SER A 32 10.28 -0.78 8.80
N GLU A 33 9.96 0.16 7.91
CA GLU A 33 9.48 1.48 8.29
C GLU A 33 8.02 1.44 8.70
N ASP A 34 7.79 1.55 10.01
CA ASP A 34 6.46 1.51 10.62
C ASP A 34 5.60 2.75 10.29
N GLY A 35 6.19 3.82 9.75
CA GLY A 35 5.53 5.11 9.61
C GLY A 35 4.91 5.35 8.23
N GLU A 36 5.36 4.66 7.21
CA GLU A 36 5.02 5.01 5.84
C GLU A 36 3.98 4.08 5.23
N TRP A 37 3.08 4.62 4.44
CA TRP A 37 2.14 3.95 3.56
C TRP A 37 1.28 2.86 4.23
N GLY A 38 1.56 1.59 3.91
CA GLY A 38 0.84 0.41 4.42
C GLY A 38 1.55 -0.34 5.55
N GLY A 39 2.65 0.20 6.08
CA GLY A 39 3.43 -0.46 7.13
C GLY A 39 4.32 -1.59 6.60
N LYS A 40 4.57 -2.61 7.42
CA LYS A 40 5.46 -3.74 7.10
C LYS A 40 4.93 -4.60 5.96
N GLY A 41 5.79 -5.00 5.06
CA GLY A 41 5.50 -5.93 3.97
C GLY A 41 6.33 -5.65 2.71
N LEU A 42 6.16 -6.49 1.71
CA LEU A 42 6.75 -6.32 0.40
C LEU A 42 5.80 -5.50 -0.49
N TYR A 43 6.30 -4.40 -1.04
CA TYR A 43 5.51 -3.47 -1.86
C TYR A 43 5.56 -3.84 -3.33
N LEU A 44 4.39 -3.99 -3.95
CA LEU A 44 4.23 -4.32 -5.37
C LEU A 44 3.22 -3.38 -6.03
N TRP A 45 3.36 -3.20 -7.32
CA TRP A 45 2.51 -2.36 -8.15
C TRP A 45 1.48 -3.20 -8.91
N ASP A 46 0.29 -2.67 -9.10
CA ASP A 46 -0.80 -3.31 -9.85
C ASP A 46 -0.56 -3.36 -11.37
N ASN A 47 0.36 -2.52 -11.87
CA ASN A 47 0.68 -2.49 -13.28
C ASN A 47 2.15 -2.12 -13.54
N ILE A 48 2.63 -2.50 -14.72
CA ILE A 48 4.02 -2.33 -15.13
C ILE A 48 4.45 -0.86 -15.23
N ASN A 49 3.56 0.05 -15.64
CA ASN A 49 3.92 1.45 -15.80
C ASN A 49 4.17 2.12 -14.45
N ASN A 50 3.43 1.72 -13.40
CA ASN A 50 3.68 2.17 -12.04
C ASN A 50 5.02 1.65 -11.51
N ALA A 51 5.36 0.40 -11.79
CA ALA A 51 6.66 -0.17 -11.46
C ALA A 51 7.81 0.53 -12.21
N LYS A 52 7.66 0.77 -13.52
CA LYS A 52 8.64 1.53 -14.31
C LYS A 52 8.83 2.97 -13.79
N TYR A 53 7.73 3.63 -13.43
CA TYR A 53 7.78 4.95 -12.82
C TYR A 53 8.57 4.91 -11.51
N TRP A 54 8.26 3.97 -10.62
CA TRP A 54 8.95 3.81 -9.34
C TRP A 54 10.45 3.52 -9.53
N LYS A 55 10.80 2.61 -10.43
CA LYS A 55 12.19 2.32 -10.80
C LYS A 55 12.93 3.60 -11.20
N LYS A 56 12.33 4.41 -12.07
CA LYS A 56 12.92 5.67 -12.55
C LYS A 56 13.10 6.70 -11.44
N VAL A 57 12.17 6.80 -10.51
CA VAL A 57 12.19 7.82 -9.44
C VAL A 57 13.10 7.40 -8.31
N HIS A 58 12.97 6.17 -7.82
CA HIS A 58 13.71 5.67 -6.67
C HIS A 58 15.18 5.38 -7.03
N TRP A 59 15.41 4.81 -8.19
CA TRP A 59 16.74 4.47 -8.70
C TRP A 59 17.27 5.50 -9.71
N ARG A 60 16.87 6.76 -9.58
CA ARG A 60 17.21 7.84 -10.54
C ARG A 60 18.70 8.04 -10.80
N LYS A 61 19.56 7.67 -9.84
CA LYS A 61 21.03 7.79 -9.97
C LYS A 61 21.63 6.67 -10.82
N ASP A 62 21.05 5.48 -10.77
CA ASP A 62 21.53 4.33 -11.53
C ASP A 62 20.41 3.28 -11.68
N ALA A 63 19.51 3.54 -12.62
CA ALA A 63 18.38 2.65 -12.89
C ALA A 63 18.81 1.28 -13.46
N SER A 64 20.08 1.15 -13.92
CA SER A 64 20.60 -0.11 -14.43
C SER A 64 20.82 -1.16 -13.35
N LYS A 65 20.95 -0.75 -12.09
CA LYS A 65 21.09 -1.66 -10.93
C LYS A 65 19.79 -2.33 -10.51
N ALA A 66 18.66 -1.74 -10.87
CA ALA A 66 17.35 -2.27 -10.51
C ALA A 66 16.72 -3.05 -11.67
N SER A 67 15.92 -4.05 -11.32
CA SER A 67 15.07 -4.79 -12.24
C SER A 67 13.63 -4.79 -11.74
N ILE A 68 12.73 -5.27 -12.58
CA ILE A 68 11.33 -5.46 -12.24
C ILE A 68 11.05 -6.96 -12.31
N VAL A 69 10.42 -7.49 -11.27
CA VAL A 69 9.87 -8.85 -11.26
C VAL A 69 8.37 -8.76 -11.43
N LYS A 70 7.84 -9.57 -12.35
CA LYS A 70 6.42 -9.85 -12.45
C LYS A 70 6.12 -11.09 -11.65
N THR A 71 5.01 -11.08 -10.91
CA THR A 71 4.54 -12.21 -10.11
C THR A 71 3.03 -12.25 -10.09
N LEU A 72 2.46 -13.38 -9.67
CA LEU A 72 1.04 -13.58 -9.53
C LEU A 72 0.69 -13.75 -8.05
N LEU A 73 -0.02 -12.79 -7.46
CA LEU A 73 -0.61 -12.94 -6.13
C LEU A 73 -1.83 -13.85 -6.23
N LYS A 74 -1.81 -14.98 -5.50
CA LYS A 74 -2.95 -15.87 -5.36
C LYS A 74 -3.44 -15.86 -3.91
N ILE A 75 -4.60 -15.25 -3.67
CA ILE A 75 -5.10 -14.97 -2.33
C ILE A 75 -6.62 -15.07 -2.27
N LYS A 76 -7.17 -15.47 -1.13
CA LYS A 76 -8.60 -15.34 -0.87
C LYS A 76 -8.94 -13.87 -0.58
N ASP A 77 -10.06 -13.41 -1.11
CA ASP A 77 -10.50 -12.02 -0.95
C ASP A 77 -10.57 -11.58 0.52
N ASP A 78 -11.06 -12.45 1.39
CA ASP A 78 -11.18 -12.20 2.84
C ASP A 78 -9.84 -11.84 3.53
N PHE A 79 -8.69 -12.18 2.94
CA PHE A 79 -7.36 -11.89 3.48
C PHE A 79 -6.73 -10.60 2.93
N ILE A 80 -7.48 -9.86 2.09
CA ILE A 80 -7.07 -8.55 1.57
C ILE A 80 -7.78 -7.45 2.35
N LEU A 81 -7.02 -6.54 2.93
CA LEU A 81 -7.57 -5.26 3.40
C LEU A 81 -7.48 -4.23 2.26
N ASP A 82 -8.60 -4.01 1.56
CA ASP A 82 -8.66 -3.04 0.46
C ASP A 82 -9.00 -1.64 0.98
N LEU A 83 -7.97 -0.84 1.23
CA LEU A 83 -8.13 0.56 1.64
C LEU A 83 -8.35 1.53 0.47
N THR A 84 -8.69 1.01 -0.72
CA THR A 84 -9.22 1.81 -1.83
C THR A 84 -10.75 1.78 -1.85
N GLU A 85 -11.36 0.90 -1.07
CA GLU A 85 -12.81 0.73 -0.95
C GLU A 85 -13.33 1.49 0.29
N PRO A 86 -14.22 2.50 0.10
CA PRO A 86 -14.66 3.40 1.18
C PRO A 86 -15.29 2.69 2.40
N THR A 87 -16.04 1.62 2.18
CA THR A 87 -16.68 0.86 3.26
C THR A 87 -15.62 0.17 4.12
N GLN A 88 -14.64 -0.49 3.49
CA GLN A 88 -13.55 -1.13 4.22
C GLN A 88 -12.67 -0.12 4.96
N VAL A 89 -12.43 1.06 4.39
CA VAL A 89 -11.72 2.14 5.08
C VAL A 89 -12.45 2.54 6.35
N LYS A 90 -13.77 2.75 6.28
CA LYS A 90 -14.59 3.12 7.44
C LYS A 90 -14.57 2.03 8.51
N GLU A 91 -14.78 0.78 8.12
CA GLU A 91 -14.75 -0.37 9.03
C GLU A 91 -13.38 -0.54 9.70
N PHE A 92 -12.30 -0.35 8.93
CA PHE A 92 -10.94 -0.36 9.48
C PHE A 92 -10.74 0.76 10.51
N GLU A 93 -11.15 2.00 10.19
CA GLU A 93 -10.99 3.14 11.11
C GLU A 93 -11.82 2.97 12.40
N GLU A 94 -13.02 2.45 12.31
CA GLU A 94 -13.86 2.15 13.47
C GLU A 94 -13.24 1.03 14.31
N SER A 95 -12.78 -0.03 13.67
CA SER A 95 -12.15 -1.18 14.33
C SER A 95 -10.85 -0.80 15.03
N ILE A 96 -9.95 -0.06 14.36
CA ILE A 96 -8.68 0.34 14.97
C ILE A 96 -8.87 1.28 16.17
N LYS A 97 -9.85 2.20 16.10
CA LYS A 97 -10.21 3.05 17.23
C LYS A 97 -10.73 2.24 18.42
N ALA A 98 -11.60 1.26 18.16
CA ALA A 98 -12.15 0.39 19.21
C ALA A 98 -11.06 -0.47 19.86
N ILE A 99 -10.16 -1.05 19.04
CA ILE A 99 -9.02 -1.85 19.50
C ILE A 99 -8.07 -0.98 20.32
N ALA A 100 -7.70 0.21 19.85
CA ALA A 100 -6.80 1.10 20.56
C ALA A 100 -7.38 1.54 21.92
N LYS A 101 -8.66 1.89 22.00
CA LYS A 101 -9.34 2.22 23.26
C LYS A 101 -9.34 1.05 24.27
N ARG A 102 -9.44 -0.19 23.79
CA ARG A 102 -9.33 -1.37 24.64
C ARG A 102 -7.88 -1.60 25.08
N ALA A 103 -6.94 -1.53 24.14
CA ALA A 103 -5.51 -1.75 24.36
C ALA A 103 -4.87 -0.68 25.25
N GLN A 104 -5.39 0.54 25.27
CA GLN A 104 -4.98 1.61 26.18
C GLN A 104 -5.07 1.21 27.67
N LYS A 105 -6.00 0.30 28.01
CA LYS A 105 -6.20 -0.24 29.35
C LYS A 105 -5.37 -1.49 29.64
N SER A 106 -4.46 -1.85 28.76
CA SER A 106 -3.59 -3.01 28.94
C SER A 106 -2.67 -2.85 30.13
N THR A 107 -2.42 -3.94 30.83
CA THR A 107 -1.39 -4.01 31.87
C THR A 107 0.03 -4.03 31.30
N ASP A 108 0.17 -4.34 30.00
CA ASP A 108 1.42 -4.23 29.27
C ASP A 108 1.64 -2.77 28.85
N PRO A 109 2.68 -2.09 29.42
CA PRO A 109 2.91 -0.68 29.17
C PRO A 109 3.25 -0.39 27.69
N ILE A 110 3.88 -1.33 26.98
CA ILE A 110 4.23 -1.18 25.57
C ILE A 110 2.95 -1.17 24.72
N VAL A 111 2.02 -2.08 25.01
CA VAL A 111 0.74 -2.13 24.30
C VAL A 111 -0.09 -0.87 24.56
N ALA A 112 -0.13 -0.42 25.83
CA ALA A 112 -0.83 0.79 26.19
C ALA A 112 -0.23 2.05 25.51
N GLN A 113 1.10 2.14 25.44
CA GLN A 113 1.79 3.25 24.77
C GLN A 113 1.50 3.25 23.26
N LYS A 114 1.60 2.10 22.58
CA LYS A 114 1.25 1.96 21.16
C LYS A 114 -0.19 2.41 20.88
N ALA A 115 -1.12 2.00 21.75
CA ALA A 115 -2.53 2.36 21.63
C ALA A 115 -2.78 3.86 21.79
N ASN A 116 -2.13 4.51 22.77
CA ASN A 116 -2.18 5.95 22.93
C ASN A 116 -1.67 6.69 21.70
N TYR A 117 -0.53 6.28 21.17
CA TYR A 117 0.04 6.87 19.95
C TYR A 117 -0.93 6.81 18.77
N ILE A 118 -1.67 5.71 18.60
CA ILE A 118 -2.69 5.58 17.55
C ILE A 118 -3.85 6.56 17.80
N LEU A 119 -4.32 6.69 19.04
CA LEU A 119 -5.42 7.58 19.37
C LEU A 119 -5.05 9.06 19.21
N ASP A 120 -3.77 9.39 19.37
CA ASP A 120 -3.19 10.71 19.17
C ASP A 120 -2.90 11.05 17.70
N GLY A 121 -3.12 10.11 16.77
CA GLY A 121 -2.98 10.33 15.32
C GLY A 121 -1.69 9.79 14.72
N ALA A 122 -1.34 8.54 15.01
CA ALA A 122 -0.19 7.86 14.42
C ALA A 122 -0.28 7.76 12.88
N PRO A 123 0.87 7.63 12.19
CA PRO A 123 0.91 7.34 10.77
C PRO A 123 0.10 6.08 10.41
N LYS A 124 -0.50 6.08 9.22
CA LYS A 124 -1.39 4.99 8.76
C LYS A 124 -0.72 3.62 8.82
N GLY A 125 0.52 3.50 8.34
CA GLY A 125 1.27 2.23 8.37
C GLY A 125 1.46 1.67 9.77
N TYR A 126 1.71 2.55 10.74
CA TYR A 126 1.81 2.15 12.15
C TYR A 126 0.48 1.58 12.67
N ALA A 127 -0.63 2.26 12.39
CA ALA A 127 -1.96 1.82 12.79
C ALA A 127 -2.32 0.46 12.15
N ILE A 128 -1.97 0.26 10.88
CA ILE A 128 -2.18 -1.00 10.15
C ILE A 128 -1.34 -2.13 10.77
N ASN A 129 -0.08 -1.88 11.11
CA ASN A 129 0.76 -2.88 11.77
C ASN A 129 0.19 -3.30 13.12
N PHE A 130 -0.20 -2.33 13.95
CA PHE A 130 -0.81 -2.59 15.25
C PHE A 130 -2.12 -3.38 15.10
N TYR A 131 -2.96 -3.02 14.14
CA TYR A 131 -4.20 -3.72 13.83
C TYR A 131 -3.94 -5.19 13.50
N ASN A 132 -2.99 -5.45 12.60
CA ASN A 132 -2.64 -6.82 12.20
C ASN A 132 -2.04 -7.64 13.36
N GLU A 133 -1.14 -7.04 14.16
CA GLU A 133 -0.58 -7.66 15.37
C GLU A 133 -1.70 -8.06 16.35
N TYR A 134 -2.68 -7.17 16.52
CA TYR A 134 -3.82 -7.42 17.41
C TYR A 134 -4.70 -8.57 16.90
N LEU A 135 -5.07 -8.55 15.61
CA LEU A 135 -5.87 -9.61 15.01
C LEU A 135 -5.18 -10.98 15.12
N LYS A 136 -3.88 -11.03 14.84
CA LYS A 136 -3.09 -12.26 14.95
C LYS A 136 -3.07 -12.78 16.38
N LYS A 137 -2.89 -11.90 17.36
CA LYS A 137 -2.81 -12.28 18.78
C LYS A 137 -4.14 -12.77 19.36
N ILE A 138 -5.25 -12.13 18.99
CA ILE A 138 -6.56 -12.35 19.62
C ILE A 138 -7.41 -13.35 18.84
N TYR A 139 -7.36 -13.31 17.50
CA TYR A 139 -8.24 -14.08 16.64
C TYR A 139 -7.52 -15.15 15.84
N ASN A 140 -6.18 -15.26 15.97
CA ASN A 140 -5.34 -16.11 15.12
C ASN A 140 -5.62 -15.85 13.61
N TYR A 141 -5.86 -14.60 13.28
CA TYR A 141 -6.16 -14.12 11.94
C TYR A 141 -5.18 -13.01 11.55
N SER A 142 -4.71 -13.01 10.34
CA SER A 142 -3.85 -11.95 9.82
C SER A 142 -4.34 -11.44 8.47
N VAL A 143 -4.16 -10.16 8.25
CA VAL A 143 -4.26 -9.55 6.93
C VAL A 143 -3.00 -9.92 6.17
N GLU A 144 -3.14 -10.72 5.12
CA GLU A 144 -2.01 -11.24 4.33
C GLU A 144 -1.58 -10.24 3.25
N SER A 145 -2.51 -9.40 2.80
CA SER A 145 -2.25 -8.35 1.82
C SER A 145 -3.07 -7.10 2.10
N LEU A 146 -2.47 -5.93 1.81
CA LEU A 146 -3.20 -4.67 1.75
C LEU A 146 -3.22 -4.17 0.31
N LYS A 147 -4.28 -3.45 -0.03
CA LYS A 147 -4.35 -2.66 -1.26
C LYS A 147 -4.56 -1.20 -0.90
N LEU A 148 -3.73 -0.34 -1.46
CA LEU A 148 -3.69 1.09 -1.20
C LEU A 148 -3.67 1.86 -2.51
N SER A 149 -4.18 3.10 -2.49
CA SER A 149 -3.97 4.06 -3.58
C SER A 149 -3.06 5.18 -3.12
N GLY A 150 -1.94 5.33 -3.83
CA GLY A 150 -1.06 6.49 -3.70
C GLY A 150 -1.39 7.55 -4.74
N LEU A 151 -1.44 8.81 -4.34
CA LEU A 151 -1.56 9.93 -5.29
C LEU A 151 -0.16 10.45 -5.63
N TYR A 152 0.14 10.45 -6.92
CA TYR A 152 1.41 10.91 -7.47
C TYR A 152 1.17 12.07 -8.42
N PRO A 153 1.13 13.32 -7.92
CA PRO A 153 0.91 14.49 -8.77
C PRO A 153 1.96 14.54 -9.88
N SER A 154 1.52 14.64 -11.11
CA SER A 154 2.42 14.85 -12.24
C SER A 154 3.01 16.26 -12.16
N VAL A 155 4.32 16.38 -12.37
CA VAL A 155 4.98 17.70 -12.52
C VAL A 155 4.52 18.40 -13.78
N ARG A 156 4.03 17.66 -14.76
CA ARG A 156 3.44 18.18 -16.00
C ARG A 156 2.07 17.55 -16.17
N PRO A 157 0.99 18.28 -15.85
CA PRO A 157 -0.37 17.81 -16.10
C PRO A 157 -0.52 17.56 -17.61
N GLN A 158 -1.15 16.45 -17.95
CA GLN A 158 -1.43 16.14 -19.34
C GLN A 158 -2.58 17.01 -19.80
N GLU A 159 -2.43 17.65 -20.98
CA GLU A 159 -3.42 18.56 -21.55
C GLU A 159 -4.79 17.91 -21.81
N PHE A 160 -4.80 16.58 -21.96
CA PHE A 160 -6.02 15.79 -22.17
C PHE A 160 -6.92 15.69 -20.94
N PHE A 161 -6.36 15.74 -19.74
CA PHE A 161 -7.10 15.55 -18.49
C PHE A 161 -7.15 16.87 -17.74
N LYS A 162 -8.09 17.73 -18.10
CA LYS A 162 -8.30 19.03 -17.43
C LYS A 162 -8.55 18.86 -15.94
N ASP A 163 -9.09 17.70 -15.53
CA ASP A 163 -9.34 17.35 -14.14
C ASP A 163 -8.04 17.19 -13.34
N ASP A 164 -6.96 16.68 -13.95
CA ASP A 164 -5.65 16.60 -13.31
C ASP A 164 -5.03 17.99 -13.09
N LEU A 165 -5.32 18.96 -13.96
CA LEU A 165 -4.93 20.37 -13.77
C LEU A 165 -5.63 20.96 -12.53
N VAL A 166 -6.89 20.66 -12.37
CA VAL A 166 -7.70 21.12 -11.23
C VAL A 166 -7.15 20.54 -9.93
N LEU A 167 -6.85 19.23 -9.90
CA LEU A 167 -6.27 18.57 -8.73
C LEU A 167 -4.91 19.18 -8.34
N ASN A 168 -4.02 19.42 -9.31
CA ASN A 168 -2.73 20.05 -9.04
C ASN A 168 -2.89 21.47 -8.46
N LYS A 169 -3.86 22.23 -8.93
CA LYS A 169 -4.18 23.56 -8.43
C LYS A 169 -4.70 23.49 -6.99
N TYR A 170 -5.58 22.55 -6.68
CA TYR A 170 -6.12 22.34 -5.33
C TYR A 170 -5.06 21.86 -4.32
N TYR A 171 -4.08 21.06 -4.74
CA TYR A 171 -2.99 20.63 -3.87
C TYR A 171 -2.02 21.74 -3.48
N ASN A 172 -1.88 22.75 -4.32
CA ASN A 172 -0.92 23.86 -4.12
C ASN A 172 -1.53 25.07 -3.39
N ASN A 173 -2.84 25.10 -3.18
CA ASN A 173 -3.52 26.23 -2.56
C ASN A 173 -4.47 25.78 -1.43
N GLU A 174 -4.17 26.20 -0.21
CA GLU A 174 -4.90 25.77 1.00
C GLU A 174 -6.37 26.26 1.03
N LYS A 175 -6.63 27.46 0.49
CA LYS A 175 -8.00 28.00 0.35
C LYS A 175 -8.85 27.19 -0.65
N GLU A 176 -8.23 26.72 -1.73
CA GLU A 176 -8.91 25.88 -2.71
C GLU A 176 -9.14 24.46 -2.21
N ARG A 177 -8.27 23.96 -1.31
CA ARG A 177 -8.51 22.68 -0.58
C ARG A 177 -9.77 22.75 0.31
N GLU A 178 -10.00 23.86 1.00
CA GLU A 178 -11.23 24.05 1.81
C GLU A 178 -12.48 24.12 0.93
N LEU A 179 -12.41 24.80 -0.22
CA LEU A 179 -13.50 24.87 -1.19
C LEU A 179 -13.78 23.51 -1.81
N SER A 180 -12.76 22.71 -2.13
CA SER A 180 -12.95 21.34 -2.67
C SER A 180 -13.58 20.38 -1.65
N ARG A 181 -13.30 20.54 -0.35
CA ARG A 181 -13.96 19.78 0.71
C ARG A 181 -15.45 20.14 0.85
N LYS A 182 -15.81 21.38 0.53
CA LYS A 182 -17.18 21.88 0.62
C LYS A 182 -18.02 21.50 -0.61
N TYR A 183 -17.37 21.34 -1.77
CA TYR A 183 -18.00 20.98 -3.03
C TYR A 183 -17.29 19.74 -3.59
N TYR A 184 -17.59 18.57 -3.01
CA TYR A 184 -17.02 17.32 -3.50
C TYR A 184 -17.52 17.06 -4.93
N VAL A 185 -16.65 17.25 -5.89
CA VAL A 185 -16.86 16.88 -7.29
C VAL A 185 -15.96 15.70 -7.60
N PRO A 186 -16.50 14.53 -7.95
CA PRO A 186 -15.70 13.39 -8.37
C PRO A 186 -14.91 13.74 -9.65
N HIS A 187 -13.60 13.48 -9.62
CA HIS A 187 -12.72 13.68 -10.76
C HIS A 187 -12.10 12.35 -11.17
N VAL A 188 -12.00 12.13 -12.48
CA VAL A 188 -11.21 11.02 -13.03
C VAL A 188 -9.75 11.46 -13.03
N THR A 189 -8.86 10.66 -12.47
CA THR A 189 -7.43 10.92 -12.45
C THR A 189 -6.62 9.70 -12.85
N ILE A 190 -5.53 9.91 -13.57
CA ILE A 190 -4.49 8.91 -13.85
C ILE A 190 -3.34 8.96 -12.84
N GLN A 191 -3.39 9.90 -11.91
CA GLN A 191 -2.33 10.11 -10.92
C GLN A 191 -2.42 9.15 -9.74
N SER A 192 -3.52 8.43 -9.59
CA SER A 192 -3.66 7.38 -8.61
C SER A 192 -2.92 6.12 -9.05
N LYS A 193 -2.13 5.55 -8.15
CA LYS A 193 -1.38 4.31 -8.33
C LYS A 193 -1.73 3.34 -7.23
N ASN A 194 -2.22 2.17 -7.61
CA ASN A 194 -2.50 1.13 -6.64
C ASN A 194 -1.23 0.37 -6.27
N ILE A 195 -1.11 0.11 -4.99
CA ILE A 195 0.02 -0.55 -4.37
C ILE A 195 -0.54 -1.70 -3.54
N TYR A 196 0.08 -2.85 -3.66
CA TYR A 196 -0.16 -3.98 -2.78
C TYR A 196 1.00 -4.12 -1.81
N VAL A 197 0.68 -4.34 -0.54
CA VAL A 197 1.66 -4.61 0.51
C VAL A 197 1.45 -6.06 0.96
N ILE A 198 2.37 -6.93 0.59
CA ILE A 198 2.27 -8.37 0.82
C ILE A 198 3.01 -8.72 2.10
N ARG A 199 2.34 -9.35 3.04
CA ARG A 199 2.86 -9.79 4.34
C ARG A 199 3.21 -11.27 4.37
N ASN A 200 2.65 -12.04 3.45
CA ASN A 200 2.97 -13.44 3.26
C ASN A 200 3.44 -13.65 1.81
N GLN A 201 4.74 -13.75 1.62
CA GLN A 201 5.35 -13.85 0.29
C GLN A 201 5.15 -15.22 -0.37
N GLU A 202 4.74 -16.26 0.37
CA GLU A 202 4.38 -17.57 -0.18
C GLU A 202 3.17 -17.49 -1.14
N LEU A 203 2.36 -16.43 -1.01
CA LEU A 203 1.21 -16.16 -1.89
C LEU A 203 1.62 -15.61 -3.26
N LEU A 204 2.90 -15.22 -3.45
CA LEU A 204 3.46 -14.71 -4.68
C LEU A 204 4.02 -15.84 -5.52
N LEU A 205 3.31 -16.19 -6.58
CA LEU A 205 3.63 -17.30 -7.49
C LEU A 205 4.21 -16.78 -8.81
N GLN A 206 4.81 -17.67 -9.61
CA GLN A 206 5.25 -17.35 -10.98
C GLN A 206 6.15 -16.11 -11.04
N ARG A 207 7.18 -16.08 -10.20
CA ARG A 207 8.13 -14.97 -10.10
C ARG A 207 9.08 -14.99 -11.30
N GLU A 208 9.04 -13.97 -12.16
CA GLU A 208 9.87 -13.87 -13.37
C GLU A 208 10.41 -12.44 -13.57
N ILE A 209 11.62 -12.31 -14.10
CA ILE A 209 12.14 -11.00 -14.49
C ILE A 209 11.29 -10.47 -15.64
N TYR A 210 10.74 -9.27 -15.46
CA TYR A 210 10.03 -8.59 -16.54
C TYR A 210 11.03 -8.15 -17.60
N GLN A 211 10.85 -8.64 -18.80
CA GLN A 211 11.60 -8.23 -19.99
C GLN A 211 10.81 -7.15 -20.71
N GLU A 212 11.46 -6.04 -21.03
CA GLU A 212 10.84 -5.05 -21.91
C GLU A 212 10.82 -5.65 -23.31
N GLU A 213 9.64 -5.72 -23.91
CA GLU A 213 9.53 -5.98 -25.35
C GLU A 213 10.08 -4.76 -26.08
N ASP A 214 11.07 -4.97 -26.95
CA ASP A 214 11.71 -3.95 -27.79
C ASP A 214 10.72 -3.30 -28.76
#